data_9ac1c8b57f128ba2e8c45a20fed471b6
#
_entry.id   9ac1c8b57f128ba2e8c45a20fed471b6
#
_cell.length_a   1.000
_cell.length_b   1.000
_cell.length_c   1.000
_cell.angle_alpha   90.00
_cell.angle_beta   90.00
_cell.angle_gamma   90.00
#
_symmetry.space_group_name_H-M   'P 1'
#
loop_
_entity.id
_entity.type
_entity.pdbx_description
1 polymer ?
#
loop_
_entity_poly.entity_id
_entity_poly.type
_entity_poly.pdbx_seq_one_letter_code
_entity_poly.pdbx_strand_id
1 'polypeptide(L)'
;GEFEEKFQEKNLTMMVHFTDEPSIIYADGQRMWRVLENVFGNVVKYAMEGTRVYAEISNRNKKVTFSLKNISAQPLNISADELTERFIRGDVARNTEGSGLGLSIAKSLTELQGGEFKLYLDGDLFKVMITFAAKK
;
A
#
# COMPACT_ATOMS: atom_id res chain seq x y z
N GLY A 1 -8.75 -15.71 -2.64
CA GLY A 1 -7.30 -15.73 -2.70
C GLY A 1 -6.63 -15.70 -1.34
N GLU A 2 -5.35 -15.67 -1.36
CA GLU A 2 -4.54 -15.67 -0.14
C GLU A 2 -4.90 -14.53 0.82
N PHE A 3 -5.08 -13.34 0.31
CA PHE A 3 -5.38 -12.18 1.15
C PHE A 3 -6.82 -12.18 1.67
N GLU A 4 -7.75 -12.80 0.96
CA GLU A 4 -9.12 -12.92 1.43
C GLU A 4 -9.20 -13.69 2.74
N GLU A 5 -8.49 -14.81 2.83
CA GLU A 5 -8.45 -15.61 4.06
C GLU A 5 -7.86 -14.82 5.22
N LYS A 6 -6.75 -14.12 4.95
CA LYS A 6 -6.10 -13.32 5.99
C LYS A 6 -6.95 -12.15 6.45
N PHE A 7 -7.69 -11.54 5.53
CA PHE A 7 -8.62 -10.48 5.87
C PHE A 7 -9.75 -11.02 6.75
N GLN A 8 -10.26 -12.20 6.43
CA GLN A 8 -11.31 -12.84 7.23
C GLN A 8 -10.82 -13.17 8.63
N GLU A 9 -9.61 -13.68 8.75
CA GLU A 9 -9.02 -14.00 10.06
C GLU A 9 -8.93 -12.80 10.98
N LYS A 10 -8.69 -11.61 10.42
CA LYS A 10 -8.61 -10.36 11.19
C LYS A 10 -9.92 -9.56 11.18
N ASN A 11 -10.98 -10.10 10.60
CA ASN A 11 -12.25 -9.39 10.47
C ASN A 11 -12.09 -8.03 9.77
N LEU A 12 -11.25 -7.99 8.75
CA LEU A 12 -11.07 -6.77 7.95
C LEU A 12 -12.09 -6.75 6.82
N THR A 13 -12.74 -5.63 6.63
CA THR A 13 -13.72 -5.45 5.57
C THR A 13 -13.15 -4.54 4.50
N MET A 14 -13.06 -5.04 3.26
CA MET A 14 -12.55 -4.26 2.13
C MET A 14 -13.65 -3.40 1.55
N MET A 15 -13.40 -2.09 1.49
CA MET A 15 -14.26 -1.11 0.84
C MET A 15 -13.56 -0.64 -0.42
N VAL A 16 -14.14 -0.90 -1.59
CA VAL A 16 -13.50 -0.59 -2.87
C VAL A 16 -14.28 0.49 -3.61
N HIS A 17 -13.57 1.47 -4.13
CA HIS A 17 -14.15 2.56 -4.91
C HIS A 17 -13.34 2.81 -6.17
N PHE A 18 -14.01 2.94 -7.30
CA PHE A 18 -13.41 3.25 -8.61
C PHE A 18 -14.05 4.50 -9.18
N THR A 19 -13.25 5.31 -9.89
CA THR A 19 -13.82 6.37 -10.71
C THR A 19 -14.39 5.75 -12.00
N ASP A 20 -15.29 6.46 -12.64
CA ASP A 20 -15.95 5.97 -13.86
C ASP A 20 -15.04 5.87 -15.07
N GLU A 21 -13.92 6.59 -15.08
CA GLU A 21 -13.00 6.60 -16.20
C GLU A 21 -12.09 5.37 -16.20
N PRO A 22 -11.74 4.83 -17.38
CA PRO A 22 -10.82 3.71 -17.43
C PRO A 22 -9.47 4.06 -16.81
N SER A 23 -8.92 3.13 -16.05
CA SER A 23 -7.65 3.32 -15.35
C SER A 23 -6.61 2.36 -15.93
N ILE A 24 -5.98 2.79 -17.01
CA ILE A 24 -4.98 1.98 -17.73
C ILE A 24 -3.62 2.68 -17.62
N ILE A 25 -2.61 1.91 -17.25
CA ILE A 25 -1.24 2.40 -17.15
C ILE A 25 -0.28 1.46 -17.89
N TYR A 26 0.91 1.97 -18.19
CA TYR A 26 2.00 1.14 -18.66
C TYR A 26 2.85 0.71 -17.48
N ALA A 27 2.88 -0.58 -17.19
CA ALA A 27 3.68 -1.13 -16.11
C ALA A 27 3.95 -2.59 -16.35
N ASP A 28 5.01 -3.09 -15.73
CA ASP A 28 5.33 -4.52 -15.76
C ASP A 28 4.36 -5.25 -14.82
N GLY A 29 3.61 -6.20 -15.36
CA GLY A 29 2.59 -6.92 -14.58
C GLY A 29 3.16 -7.67 -13.39
N GLN A 30 4.32 -8.30 -13.54
CA GLN A 30 4.93 -9.05 -12.43
C GLN A 30 5.42 -8.11 -11.34
N ARG A 31 6.01 -6.98 -11.72
CA ARG A 31 6.47 -6.00 -10.75
C ARG A 31 5.30 -5.35 -10.02
N MET A 32 4.23 -5.02 -10.73
CA MET A 32 3.04 -4.45 -10.10
C MET A 32 2.37 -5.45 -9.17
N TRP A 33 2.34 -6.73 -9.55
CA TRP A 33 1.81 -7.75 -8.66
C TRP A 33 2.61 -7.78 -7.35
N ARG A 34 3.92 -7.72 -7.45
CA ARG A 34 4.78 -7.72 -6.26
C ARG A 34 4.59 -6.47 -5.41
N VAL A 35 4.41 -5.31 -6.05
CA VAL A 35 4.08 -4.07 -5.33
C VAL A 35 2.80 -4.26 -4.53
N LEU A 36 1.75 -4.78 -5.17
CA LEU A 36 0.46 -4.98 -4.51
C LEU A 36 0.54 -6.03 -3.40
N GLU A 37 1.26 -7.12 -3.62
CA GLU A 37 1.45 -8.13 -2.57
C GLU A 37 2.10 -7.51 -1.34
N ASN A 38 3.11 -6.68 -1.52
CA ASN A 38 3.80 -6.04 -0.41
C ASN A 38 2.91 -5.05 0.32
N VAL A 39 2.12 -4.27 -0.41
CA VAL A 39 1.24 -3.28 0.17
C VAL A 39 0.09 -3.95 0.92
N PHE A 40 -0.56 -4.95 0.32
CA PHE A 40 -1.62 -5.69 0.99
C PHE A 40 -1.10 -6.52 2.16
N GLY A 41 0.10 -7.10 2.02
CA GLY A 41 0.74 -7.83 3.11
C GLY A 41 0.98 -6.95 4.32
N ASN A 42 1.36 -5.70 4.08
CA ASN A 42 1.55 -4.73 5.15
C ASN A 42 0.23 -4.45 5.88
N VAL A 43 -0.87 -4.32 5.13
CA VAL A 43 -2.18 -4.12 5.72
C VAL A 43 -2.57 -5.29 6.61
N VAL A 44 -2.45 -6.51 6.10
CA VAL A 44 -2.78 -7.72 6.87
C VAL A 44 -2.00 -7.78 8.16
N LYS A 45 -0.73 -7.38 8.11
CA LYS A 45 0.15 -7.47 9.26
C LYS A 45 -0.14 -6.43 10.34
N TYR A 46 -0.45 -5.20 9.93
CA TYR A 46 -0.51 -4.08 10.87
C TYR A 46 -1.90 -3.49 11.12
N ALA A 47 -2.90 -3.86 10.35
CA ALA A 47 -4.25 -3.31 10.53
C ALA A 47 -4.87 -3.80 11.85
N MET A 48 -5.64 -2.91 12.47
CA MET A 48 -6.40 -3.27 13.66
C MET A 48 -7.53 -4.23 13.27
N GLU A 49 -7.71 -5.29 14.03
CA GLU A 49 -8.80 -6.25 13.84
C GLU A 49 -10.15 -5.57 13.87
N GLY A 50 -11.06 -6.03 13.02
CA GLY A 50 -12.43 -5.55 13.01
C GLY A 50 -12.64 -4.22 12.35
N THR A 51 -11.65 -3.72 11.62
CA THR A 51 -11.75 -2.41 10.96
C THR A 51 -11.95 -2.54 9.46
N ARG A 52 -12.16 -1.40 8.81
CA ARG A 52 -12.33 -1.33 7.37
C ARG A 52 -11.02 -0.95 6.69
N VAL A 53 -10.79 -1.54 5.51
CA VAL A 53 -9.65 -1.21 4.65
C VAL A 53 -10.23 -0.59 3.38
N TYR A 54 -9.75 0.58 3.03
CA TYR A 54 -10.28 1.32 1.88
C TYR A 54 -9.30 1.27 0.72
N ALA A 55 -9.75 0.73 -0.40
CA ALA A 55 -9.00 0.70 -1.65
C ALA A 55 -9.71 1.60 -2.65
N GLU A 56 -8.98 2.52 -3.25
CA GLU A 56 -9.54 3.44 -4.23
C GLU A 56 -8.63 3.52 -5.44
N ILE A 57 -9.23 3.47 -6.63
CA ILE A 57 -8.53 3.72 -7.89
C ILE A 57 -9.20 4.91 -8.54
N SER A 58 -8.43 5.94 -8.82
CA SER A 58 -8.93 7.14 -9.48
C SER A 58 -8.11 7.46 -10.72
N ASN A 59 -8.76 8.05 -11.70
CA ASN A 59 -8.10 8.56 -12.90
C ASN A 59 -8.49 10.02 -13.05
N ARG A 60 -7.58 10.92 -12.69
CA ARG A 60 -7.81 12.35 -12.73
C ARG A 60 -6.58 13.06 -13.28
N ASN A 61 -6.81 14.06 -14.11
CA ASN A 61 -5.71 14.86 -14.68
C ASN A 61 -4.64 14.00 -15.36
N LYS A 62 -5.08 12.96 -16.06
CA LYS A 62 -4.19 12.02 -16.77
C LYS A 62 -3.25 11.26 -15.84
N LYS A 63 -3.65 11.11 -14.58
CA LYS A 63 -2.92 10.31 -13.60
C LYS A 63 -3.83 9.27 -12.98
N VAL A 64 -3.35 8.05 -12.90
CA VAL A 64 -4.04 6.96 -12.21
C VAL A 64 -3.40 6.79 -10.84
N THR A 65 -4.22 6.89 -9.80
CA THR A 65 -3.76 6.72 -8.42
C THR A 65 -4.49 5.56 -7.78
N PHE A 66 -3.73 4.61 -7.27
CA PHE A 66 -4.23 3.58 -6.37
C PHE A 66 -3.91 3.99 -4.95
N SER A 67 -4.91 4.00 -4.08
CA SER A 67 -4.68 4.24 -2.66
C SER A 67 -5.25 3.12 -1.84
N LEU A 68 -4.54 2.77 -0.77
CA LEU A 68 -4.95 1.74 0.16
C LEU A 68 -4.74 2.31 1.55
N LYS A 69 -5.82 2.38 2.34
CA LYS A 69 -5.69 2.91 3.69
C LYS A 69 -6.33 2.00 4.71
N ASN A 70 -5.70 1.93 5.87
CA ASN A 70 -6.15 1.10 6.97
C ASN A 70 -5.92 1.80 8.30
N ILE A 71 -6.58 1.30 9.32
CA ILE A 71 -6.36 1.76 10.69
C ILE A 71 -5.33 0.85 11.31
N SER A 72 -4.24 1.44 11.80
CA SER A 72 -3.15 0.67 12.41
C SER A 72 -3.53 0.20 13.80
N ALA A 73 -3.12 -1.02 14.13
CA ALA A 73 -3.30 -1.57 15.47
C ALA A 73 -2.43 -0.86 16.51
N GLN A 74 -1.36 -0.22 16.07
CA GLN A 74 -0.43 0.52 16.92
C GLN A 74 -0.38 1.99 16.51
N PRO A 75 -0.17 2.90 17.45
CA PRO A 75 -0.03 4.32 17.09
C PRO A 75 1.13 4.53 16.13
N LEU A 76 0.92 5.42 15.17
CA LEU A 76 1.95 5.76 14.18
C LEU A 76 2.65 7.03 14.67
N ASN A 77 3.75 6.85 15.39
CA ASN A 77 4.46 7.93 16.08
C ASN A 77 5.62 8.54 15.29
N ILE A 78 5.80 8.11 14.04
CA ILE A 78 6.88 8.60 13.20
C ILE A 78 6.31 9.16 11.90
N SER A 79 7.11 10.02 11.26
CA SER A 79 6.70 10.57 9.96
C SER A 79 6.76 9.49 8.87
N ALA A 80 6.08 9.74 7.76
CA ALA A 80 6.13 8.84 6.62
C ALA A 80 7.56 8.65 6.10
N ASP A 81 8.35 9.73 6.10
CA ASP A 81 9.74 9.66 5.65
C ASP A 81 10.59 8.79 6.57
N GLU A 82 10.42 8.95 7.88
CA GLU A 82 11.12 8.12 8.85
C GLU A 82 10.76 6.64 8.72
N LEU A 83 9.49 6.36 8.54
CA LEU A 83 9.03 4.99 8.39
C LEU A 83 9.66 4.34 7.15
N THR A 84 9.64 5.03 6.03
CA THR A 84 10.23 4.53 4.79
C THR A 84 11.74 4.31 4.96
N GLU A 85 12.42 5.26 5.57
CA GLU A 85 13.85 5.17 5.80
C GLU A 85 14.23 3.99 6.69
N ARG A 86 13.45 3.75 7.76
CA ARG A 86 13.68 2.61 8.63
C ARG A 86 13.52 1.30 7.89
N PHE A 87 12.53 1.21 7.03
CA PHE A 87 12.32 0.00 6.23
C PHE A 87 13.46 -0.22 5.23
N ILE A 88 13.95 0.85 4.62
CA ILE A 88 15.10 0.76 3.70
C ILE A 88 16.34 0.22 4.43
N ARG A 89 16.58 0.70 5.65
CA ARG A 89 17.72 0.23 6.45
C ARG A 89 17.53 -1.16 7.04
N GLY A 90 16.31 -1.66 7.00
CA GLY A 90 15.99 -2.96 7.58
C GLY A 90 15.92 -2.98 9.10
N ASP A 91 15.85 -1.83 9.73
CA ASP A 91 15.83 -1.72 11.20
C ASP A 91 14.65 -2.47 11.83
N VAL A 92 13.53 -2.53 11.12
CA VAL A 92 12.30 -3.14 11.61
C VAL A 92 12.15 -4.58 11.14
N ALA A 93 12.99 -5.02 10.21
CA ALA A 93 12.80 -6.30 9.53
C ALA A 93 13.40 -7.51 10.24
N ARG A 94 14.35 -7.29 11.13
CA ARG A 94 15.18 -8.37 11.65
C ARG A 94 14.48 -9.41 12.49
N ASN A 95 13.46 -9.02 13.22
CA ASN A 95 12.82 -9.89 14.19
C ASN A 95 11.36 -10.18 13.88
N THR A 96 10.89 -9.77 12.71
CA THR A 96 9.50 -9.97 12.34
C THR A 96 9.42 -10.56 10.95
N GLU A 97 8.67 -11.62 10.84
CA GLU A 97 8.46 -12.29 9.58
C GLU A 97 7.86 -11.36 8.55
N GLY A 98 8.49 -11.25 7.37
CA GLY A 98 8.02 -10.44 6.27
C GLY A 98 7.93 -8.96 6.55
N SER A 99 8.63 -8.49 7.57
CA SER A 99 8.44 -7.15 8.08
C SER A 99 9.23 -6.08 7.35
N GLY A 100 8.65 -4.91 7.24
CA GLY A 100 9.35 -3.70 6.91
C GLY A 100 9.91 -3.58 5.49
N LEU A 101 10.58 -4.60 5.02
CA LEU A 101 11.17 -4.60 3.68
C LEU A 101 10.12 -4.50 2.59
N GLY A 102 8.89 -4.94 2.85
CA GLY A 102 7.82 -4.90 1.87
C GLY A 102 7.53 -3.51 1.34
N LEU A 103 7.48 -2.50 2.21
CA LEU A 103 7.21 -1.14 1.77
C LEU A 103 8.36 -0.55 0.96
N SER A 104 9.61 -0.83 1.34
CA SER A 104 10.75 -0.34 0.57
C SER A 104 10.83 -1.02 -0.80
N ILE A 105 10.50 -2.29 -0.88
CA ILE A 105 10.43 -3.01 -2.15
C ILE A 105 9.32 -2.42 -3.03
N ALA A 106 8.14 -2.20 -2.46
CA ALA A 106 7.03 -1.61 -3.21
C ALA A 106 7.38 -0.23 -3.75
N LYS A 107 8.02 0.60 -2.93
CA LYS A 107 8.47 1.93 -3.35
C LYS A 107 9.48 1.84 -4.48
N SER A 108 10.49 1.00 -4.32
CA SER A 108 11.54 0.83 -5.33
C SER A 108 10.99 0.35 -6.66
N LEU A 109 10.13 -0.66 -6.63
CA LEU A 109 9.54 -1.19 -7.86
C LEU A 109 8.60 -0.21 -8.53
N THR A 110 7.87 0.59 -7.75
CA THR A 110 7.01 1.64 -8.30
C THR A 110 7.84 2.71 -9.01
N GLU A 111 8.88 3.20 -8.34
CA GLU A 111 9.73 4.25 -8.87
C GLU A 111 10.55 3.78 -10.09
N LEU A 112 10.98 2.53 -10.08
CA LEU A 112 11.70 1.94 -11.21
C LEU A 112 10.86 1.96 -12.49
N GLN A 113 9.55 1.90 -12.36
CA GLN A 113 8.62 1.92 -13.49
C GLN A 113 8.11 3.33 -13.82
N GLY A 114 8.66 4.36 -13.19
CA GLY A 114 8.27 5.74 -13.44
C GLY A 114 7.09 6.23 -12.64
N GLY A 115 6.64 5.46 -11.66
CA GLY A 115 5.54 5.87 -10.79
C GLY A 115 6.00 6.60 -9.54
N GLU A 116 5.05 7.09 -8.79
CA GLU A 116 5.29 7.71 -7.49
C GLU A 116 4.70 6.85 -6.38
N PHE A 117 5.42 6.73 -5.29
CA PHE A 117 4.98 5.99 -4.11
C PHE A 117 5.03 6.93 -2.91
N LYS A 118 3.90 7.12 -2.25
CA LYS A 118 3.83 8.00 -1.08
C LYS A 118 3.11 7.32 0.07
N LEU A 119 3.57 7.62 1.27
CA LEU A 119 2.92 7.18 2.51
C LEU A 119 2.33 8.41 3.19
N TYR A 120 1.17 8.23 3.78
CA TYR A 120 0.52 9.26 4.57
C TYR A 120 0.13 8.64 5.92
N LEU A 121 0.60 9.26 7.00
CA LEU A 121 0.35 8.80 8.35
C LEU A 121 -0.35 9.91 9.12
N ASP A 122 -1.47 9.58 9.76
CA ASP A 122 -2.22 10.56 10.54
C ASP A 122 -2.90 9.83 11.70
N GLY A 123 -2.33 9.96 12.91
CA GLY A 123 -2.78 9.21 14.06
C GLY A 123 -2.64 7.72 13.81
N ASP A 124 -3.76 7.01 13.77
CA ASP A 124 -3.77 5.58 13.48
C ASP A 124 -4.04 5.27 12.01
N LEU A 125 -4.23 6.32 11.20
CA LEU A 125 -4.50 6.14 9.77
C LEU A 125 -3.20 5.94 9.00
N PHE A 126 -3.11 4.86 8.27
CA PHE A 126 -1.98 4.54 7.40
C PHE A 126 -2.49 4.46 5.97
N LYS A 127 -1.89 5.23 5.08
CA LYS A 127 -2.31 5.26 3.68
C LYS A 127 -1.12 5.17 2.74
N VAL A 128 -1.23 4.28 1.76
CA VAL A 128 -0.27 4.15 0.66
C VAL A 128 -0.90 4.72 -0.59
N MET A 129 -0.16 5.55 -1.32
CA MET A 129 -0.63 6.10 -2.60
C MET A 129 0.39 5.79 -3.68
N ILE A 130 -0.07 5.15 -4.76
CA ILE A 130 0.76 4.79 -5.90
C ILE A 130 0.17 5.46 -7.14
N THR A 131 0.97 6.28 -7.82
CA THR A 131 0.48 7.09 -8.93
C THR A 131 1.32 6.85 -10.18
N PHE A 132 0.65 6.66 -11.29
CA PHE A 132 1.27 6.52 -12.61
C PHE A 132 0.56 7.44 -13.60
N ALA A 133 1.28 7.84 -14.63
CA ALA A 133 0.63 8.53 -15.74
C ALA A 133 -0.35 7.58 -16.42
N ALA A 134 -1.53 8.10 -16.78
CA ALA A 134 -2.52 7.29 -17.47
C ALA A 134 -2.04 6.99 -18.90
N LYS A 135 -2.36 5.82 -19.39
CA LYS A 135 -2.12 5.46 -20.78
C LYS A 135 -3.02 6.32 -21.67
N LYS A 136 -2.43 6.88 -22.70
CA LYS A 136 -3.17 7.68 -23.66
C LYS A 136 -4.02 6.81 -24.58
#